data_4d3031cd781ba6534d28428e301bc8d2
#
_entry.id   4d3031cd781ba6534d28428e301bc8d2
#
_cell.length_a   1.000
_cell.length_b   1.000
_cell.length_c   1.000
_cell.angle_alpha   90.00
_cell.angle_beta   90.00
_cell.angle_gamma   90.00
#
_symmetry.space_group_name_H-M   'P 1'
#
loop_
_entity.id
_entity.type
_entity.pdbx_description
1 polymer ?
#
loop_
_entity_poly.entity_id
_entity_poly.type
_entity_poly.pdbx_seq_one_letter_code
_entity_poly.pdbx_strand_id
1 'polypeptide(L)'
;MRVYYGHIASRKTILTYSRSLRADEISGMRGQTRRGVIEATRQGLPVSGVEELLKSGRLTLAEVDRIVLPRKTLSHRRKIGRLTPEQSDRLVRVVRILAAAEETFGSQDKASRWLRRPTKVLEGEAPLEMLDTTEGAREVEDLLRRIDHGLAV
;
A
#
# COMPACT_ATOMS: atom_id res chain seq x y z
N MET A 1 5.35 37.59 -26.35
CA MET A 1 4.40 36.59 -25.90
C MET A 1 5.16 35.27 -25.76
N ARG A 2 5.58 34.91 -24.53
CA ARG A 2 6.30 33.67 -24.27
C ARG A 2 5.28 32.56 -24.02
N VAL A 3 5.19 31.61 -24.93
CA VAL A 3 4.42 30.41 -24.73
C VAL A 3 5.24 29.49 -23.80
N TYR A 4 4.79 29.35 -22.56
CA TYR A 4 5.30 28.36 -21.65
C TYR A 4 4.82 26.99 -22.13
N TYR A 5 5.67 26.24 -22.81
CA TYR A 5 5.49 24.81 -22.96
C TYR A 5 5.69 24.18 -21.59
N GLY A 6 4.56 23.97 -20.90
CA GLY A 6 4.55 23.13 -19.70
C GLY A 6 5.15 21.78 -20.04
N HIS A 7 6.25 21.44 -19.40
CA HIS A 7 6.78 20.08 -19.42
C HIS A 7 5.65 19.14 -18.99
N ILE A 8 5.14 18.38 -19.95
CA ILE A 8 4.26 17.26 -19.63
C ILE A 8 5.15 16.26 -18.90
N ALA A 9 5.04 16.27 -17.57
CA ALA A 9 5.71 15.27 -16.74
C ALA A 9 5.38 13.90 -17.29
N SER A 10 6.39 13.10 -17.55
CA SER A 10 6.23 11.75 -18.08
C SER A 10 5.20 10.98 -17.24
N ARG A 11 4.32 10.19 -17.89
CA ARG A 11 3.37 9.32 -17.20
C ARG A 11 4.00 8.58 -16.00
N LYS A 12 5.25 8.14 -16.16
CA LYS A 12 6.03 7.50 -15.07
C LYS A 12 6.26 8.42 -13.87
N THR A 13 6.51 9.71 -14.08
CA THR A 13 6.76 10.68 -13.00
C THR A 13 5.46 10.99 -12.25
N ILE A 14 4.34 11.14 -12.98
CA ILE A 14 3.02 11.36 -12.39
C ILE A 14 2.60 10.11 -11.59
N LEU A 15 2.83 8.92 -12.14
CA LEU A 15 2.52 7.64 -11.51
C LEU A 15 3.31 7.42 -10.20
N THR A 16 4.60 7.72 -10.19
CA THR A 16 5.42 7.61 -8.97
C THR A 16 5.00 8.61 -7.90
N TYR A 17 4.60 9.81 -8.33
CA TYR A 17 4.16 10.86 -7.40
C TYR A 17 2.79 10.57 -6.80
N SER A 18 1.82 10.07 -7.59
CA SER A 18 0.50 9.72 -7.09
C SER A 18 0.52 8.47 -6.19
N ARG A 19 1.40 7.51 -6.45
CA ARG A 19 1.66 6.37 -5.54
C ARG A 19 2.16 6.85 -4.18
N SER A 20 3.11 7.78 -4.18
CA SER A 20 3.64 8.38 -2.96
C SER A 20 2.55 9.14 -2.18
N LEU A 21 1.76 9.95 -2.86
CA LEU A 21 0.69 10.75 -2.24
C LEU A 21 -0.40 9.88 -1.62
N ARG A 22 -0.88 8.84 -2.31
CA ARG A 22 -1.92 7.95 -1.76
C ARG A 22 -1.42 7.13 -0.58
N ALA A 23 -0.19 6.65 -0.64
CA ALA A 23 0.42 5.95 0.49
C ALA A 23 0.53 6.88 1.71
N ASP A 24 0.94 8.12 1.49
CA ASP A 24 1.06 9.14 2.53
C ASP A 24 -0.30 9.55 3.11
N GLU A 25 -1.35 9.61 2.28
CA GLU A 25 -2.72 9.88 2.72
C GLU A 25 -3.27 8.77 3.62
N ILE A 26 -3.05 7.51 3.23
CA ILE A 26 -3.55 6.35 3.96
C ILE A 26 -2.79 6.15 5.27
N SER A 27 -1.49 6.37 5.29
CA SER A 27 -0.64 6.18 6.47
C SER A 27 -0.54 7.40 7.39
N GLY A 28 -1.16 8.52 7.03
CA GLY A 28 -1.02 9.79 7.75
C GLY A 28 0.35 10.46 7.58
N MET A 29 1.12 10.02 6.58
CA MET A 29 2.47 10.53 6.29
C MET A 29 2.51 11.54 5.14
N ARG A 30 1.49 12.41 5.04
CA ARG A 30 1.41 13.43 3.98
C ARG A 30 2.70 14.23 3.85
N GLY A 31 3.21 14.30 2.63
CA GLY A 31 4.36 15.15 2.30
C GLY A 31 5.70 14.70 2.88
N GLN A 32 5.79 13.49 3.44
CA GLN A 32 7.05 13.00 3.96
C GLN A 32 7.97 12.48 2.86
N THR A 33 9.24 12.79 2.98
CA THR A 33 10.30 12.18 2.17
C THR A 33 10.44 10.70 2.50
N ARG A 34 11.09 9.92 1.62
CA ARG A 34 11.45 8.51 1.92
C ARG A 34 12.15 8.39 3.28
N ARG A 35 13.03 9.34 3.61
CA ARG A 35 13.73 9.39 4.91
C ARG A 35 12.76 9.59 6.06
N GLY A 36 11.79 10.49 5.90
CA GLY A 36 10.74 10.73 6.90
C GLY A 36 9.87 9.49 7.16
N VAL A 37 9.52 8.74 6.11
CA VAL A 37 8.80 7.47 6.26
C VAL A 37 9.61 6.44 7.05
N ILE A 38 10.93 6.32 6.77
CA ILE A 38 11.82 5.42 7.52
C ILE A 38 11.84 5.80 9.00
N GLU A 39 11.99 7.07 9.30
CA GLU A 39 12.05 7.55 10.68
C GLU A 39 10.71 7.36 11.41
N ALA A 40 9.60 7.72 10.79
CA ALA A 40 8.27 7.50 11.34
C ALA A 40 7.99 6.00 11.61
N THR A 41 8.44 5.12 10.71
CA THR A 41 8.32 3.67 10.89
C THR A 41 9.12 3.19 12.11
N ARG A 42 10.34 3.68 12.30
CA ARG A 42 11.18 3.35 13.45
C ARG A 42 10.60 3.82 14.79
N GLN A 43 9.92 4.96 14.77
CA GLN A 43 9.25 5.52 15.96
C GLN A 43 7.90 4.86 16.24
N GLY A 44 7.34 4.13 15.29
CA GLY A 44 6.01 3.55 15.35
C GLY A 44 4.94 4.49 14.80
N LEU A 45 4.21 4.04 13.79
CA LEU A 45 3.11 4.79 13.17
C LEU A 45 1.88 4.86 14.09
N PRO A 46 1.03 5.88 13.93
CA PRO A 46 -0.25 5.94 14.61
C PRO A 46 -1.13 4.76 14.22
N VAL A 47 -1.88 4.20 15.16
CA VAL A 47 -2.86 3.14 14.89
C VAL A 47 -3.98 3.59 13.96
N SER A 48 -4.20 4.90 13.83
CA SER A 48 -5.16 5.50 12.90
C SER A 48 -4.94 5.10 11.45
N GLY A 49 -3.70 4.76 11.04
CA GLY A 49 -3.42 4.23 9.71
C GLY A 49 -4.13 2.90 9.44
N VAL A 50 -4.20 2.02 10.43
CA VAL A 50 -4.96 0.76 10.34
C VAL A 50 -6.46 1.03 10.33
N GLU A 51 -6.92 1.94 11.18
CA GLU A 51 -8.34 2.32 11.25
C GLU A 51 -8.83 2.91 9.91
N GLU A 52 -8.00 3.69 9.23
CA GLU A 52 -8.35 4.25 7.92
C GLU A 52 -8.50 3.16 6.86
N LEU A 53 -7.66 2.13 6.86
CA LEU A 53 -7.78 0.99 5.94
C LEU A 53 -9.08 0.21 6.18
N LEU A 54 -9.47 0.03 7.44
CA LEU A 54 -10.73 -0.61 7.81
C LEU A 54 -11.94 0.24 7.42
N LYS A 55 -11.92 1.53 7.77
CA LYS A 55 -13.01 2.47 7.50
C LYS A 55 -13.26 2.69 6.01
N SER A 56 -12.20 2.78 5.22
CA SER A 56 -12.28 2.95 3.77
C SER A 56 -12.67 1.68 3.01
N GLY A 57 -12.76 0.54 3.69
CA GLY A 57 -13.05 -0.76 3.09
C GLY A 57 -11.91 -1.35 2.25
N ARG A 58 -10.71 -0.78 2.35
CA ARG A 58 -9.53 -1.33 1.66
C ARG A 58 -9.11 -2.67 2.21
N LEU A 59 -9.21 -2.85 3.51
CA LEU A 59 -9.01 -4.13 4.19
C LEU A 59 -10.17 -4.44 5.10
N THR A 60 -10.45 -5.73 5.25
CA THR A 60 -11.31 -6.26 6.30
C THR A 60 -10.50 -6.51 7.57
N LEU A 61 -11.19 -6.64 8.71
CA LEU A 61 -10.53 -6.94 9.98
C LEU A 61 -9.79 -8.29 9.94
N ALA A 62 -10.31 -9.28 9.21
CA ALA A 62 -9.66 -10.57 9.02
C ALA A 62 -8.37 -10.47 8.21
N GLU A 63 -8.34 -9.59 7.22
CA GLU A 63 -7.14 -9.33 6.42
C GLU A 63 -6.08 -8.58 7.25
N VAL A 64 -6.48 -7.56 8.01
CA VAL A 64 -5.58 -6.87 8.94
C VAL A 64 -4.96 -7.85 9.94
N ASP A 65 -5.77 -8.74 10.51
CA ASP A 65 -5.32 -9.79 11.44
C ASP A 65 -4.19 -10.63 10.85
N ARG A 66 -4.27 -10.95 9.56
CA ARG A 66 -3.32 -11.82 8.87
C ARG A 66 -2.07 -11.10 8.36
N ILE A 67 -2.20 -9.91 7.77
CA ILE A 67 -1.11 -9.26 7.03
C ILE A 67 -0.49 -8.05 7.73
N VAL A 68 -1.13 -7.48 8.74
CA VAL A 68 -0.60 -6.32 9.49
C VAL A 68 -0.28 -6.68 10.93
N LEU A 69 -1.30 -6.97 11.74
CA LEU A 69 -1.13 -7.37 13.14
C LEU A 69 -2.36 -8.13 13.65
N PRO A 70 -2.15 -9.08 14.59
CA PRO A 70 -3.23 -9.87 15.16
C PRO A 70 -4.32 -9.00 15.81
N ARG A 71 -5.57 -9.44 15.72
CA ARG A 71 -6.76 -8.74 16.24
C ARG A 71 -6.64 -8.39 17.72
N LYS A 72 -6.12 -9.30 18.53
CA LYS A 72 -5.88 -9.05 19.97
C LYS A 72 -4.86 -7.93 20.18
N THR A 73 -3.80 -7.94 19.37
CA THR A 73 -2.77 -6.90 19.38
C THR A 73 -3.32 -5.56 18.92
N LEU A 74 -4.19 -5.53 17.91
CA LEU A 74 -4.85 -4.31 17.45
C LEU A 74 -5.65 -3.65 18.58
N SER A 75 -6.42 -4.43 19.34
CA SER A 75 -7.18 -3.91 20.49
C SER A 75 -6.27 -3.27 21.54
N HIS A 76 -5.12 -3.85 21.80
CA HIS A 76 -4.12 -3.28 22.71
C HIS A 76 -3.47 -2.02 22.12
N ARG A 77 -3.13 -2.00 20.83
CA ARG A 77 -2.54 -0.84 20.15
C ARG A 77 -3.49 0.35 20.06
N ARG A 78 -4.79 0.11 19.96
CA ARG A 78 -5.83 1.16 20.05
C ARG A 78 -5.77 1.94 21.36
N LYS A 79 -5.48 1.27 22.47
CA LYS A 79 -5.33 1.91 23.79
C LYS A 79 -4.04 2.75 23.88
N ILE A 80 -2.95 2.28 23.27
CA ILE A 80 -1.64 2.96 23.24
C ILE A 80 -1.65 4.08 22.20
N GLY A 81 -2.38 3.93 21.10
CA GLY A 81 -2.43 4.86 19.96
C GLY A 81 -1.31 4.69 18.94
N ARG A 82 -0.34 3.82 19.18
CA ARG A 82 0.81 3.59 18.30
C ARG A 82 1.10 2.11 18.06
N LEU A 83 1.58 1.85 16.86
CA LEU A 83 2.11 0.54 16.43
C LEU A 83 3.58 0.39 16.88
N THR A 84 4.07 -0.85 16.93
CA THR A 84 5.52 -1.11 17.02
C THR A 84 6.20 -0.78 15.70
N PRO A 85 7.55 -0.63 15.66
CA PRO A 85 8.30 -0.49 14.41
C PRO A 85 8.01 -1.62 13.40
N GLU A 86 7.94 -2.86 13.85
CA GLU A 86 7.65 -4.03 12.98
C GLU A 86 6.23 -3.99 12.42
N GLN A 87 5.23 -3.65 13.24
CA GLN A 87 3.85 -3.49 12.81
C GLN A 87 3.72 -2.31 11.83
N SER A 88 4.46 -1.23 12.08
CA SER A 88 4.53 -0.06 11.20
C SER A 88 5.14 -0.40 9.84
N ASP A 89 6.20 -1.20 9.81
CA ASP A 89 6.82 -1.67 8.57
C ASP A 89 5.85 -2.52 7.74
N ARG A 90 5.12 -3.44 8.40
CA ARG A 90 4.06 -4.21 7.74
C ARG A 90 2.96 -3.32 7.18
N LEU A 91 2.50 -2.33 7.95
CA LEU A 91 1.49 -1.37 7.50
C LEU A 91 1.96 -0.59 6.27
N VAL A 92 3.19 -0.03 6.30
CA VAL A 92 3.78 0.70 5.16
C VAL A 92 3.84 -0.17 3.91
N ARG A 93 4.29 -1.42 4.06
CA ARG A 93 4.37 -2.38 2.96
C ARG A 93 3.00 -2.65 2.33
N VAL A 94 2.00 -2.94 3.15
CA VAL A 94 0.62 -3.19 2.69
C VAL A 94 0.05 -1.95 2.00
N VAL A 95 0.16 -0.78 2.60
CA VAL A 95 -0.32 0.49 2.04
C VAL A 95 0.29 0.78 0.67
N ARG A 96 1.59 0.53 0.50
CA ARG A 96 2.27 0.70 -0.81
C ARG A 96 1.67 -0.19 -1.90
N ILE A 97 1.39 -1.44 -1.59
CA ILE A 97 0.79 -2.36 -2.55
C ILE A 97 -0.66 -1.97 -2.87
N LEU A 98 -1.45 -1.61 -1.86
CA LEU A 98 -2.83 -1.14 -2.08
C LEU A 98 -2.85 0.09 -2.98
N ALA A 99 -2.00 1.09 -2.70
CA ALA A 99 -1.89 2.30 -3.50
C ALA A 99 -1.42 2.00 -4.94
N ALA A 100 -0.42 1.13 -5.11
CA ALA A 100 0.06 0.72 -6.41
C ALA A 100 -1.03 0.01 -7.23
N ALA A 101 -1.80 -0.89 -6.61
CA ALA A 101 -2.90 -1.57 -7.26
C ALA A 101 -4.03 -0.60 -7.67
N GLU A 102 -4.42 0.33 -6.78
CA GLU A 102 -5.42 1.35 -7.11
C GLU A 102 -5.00 2.23 -8.29
N GLU A 103 -3.74 2.53 -8.40
CA GLU A 103 -3.19 3.29 -9.50
C GLU A 103 -3.15 2.49 -10.81
N THR A 104 -2.67 1.25 -10.75
CA THR A 104 -2.62 0.34 -11.91
C THR A 104 -4.02 0.12 -12.50
N PHE A 105 -5.02 -0.10 -11.66
CA PHE A 105 -6.38 -0.42 -12.11
C PHE A 105 -7.33 0.78 -12.16
N GLY A 106 -6.91 1.96 -11.70
CA GLY A 106 -7.64 3.21 -11.77
C GLY A 106 -8.77 3.40 -10.76
N SER A 107 -9.08 2.40 -9.92
CA SER A 107 -10.08 2.51 -8.86
C SER A 107 -9.82 1.53 -7.72
N GLN A 108 -10.31 1.88 -6.51
CA GLN A 108 -10.27 1.00 -5.34
C GLN A 108 -11.00 -0.32 -5.58
N ASP A 109 -12.16 -0.29 -6.23
CA ASP A 109 -12.97 -1.47 -6.53
C ASP A 109 -12.25 -2.47 -7.42
N LYS A 110 -11.66 -2.00 -8.52
CA LYS A 110 -10.91 -2.86 -9.44
C LYS A 110 -9.67 -3.44 -8.78
N ALA A 111 -8.93 -2.62 -8.05
CA ALA A 111 -7.76 -3.04 -7.28
C ALA A 111 -8.16 -4.10 -6.24
N SER A 112 -9.24 -3.86 -5.50
CA SER A 112 -9.75 -4.79 -4.48
C SER A 112 -10.09 -6.16 -5.05
N ARG A 113 -10.75 -6.20 -6.22
CA ARG A 113 -11.07 -7.46 -6.90
C ARG A 113 -9.82 -8.19 -7.36
N TRP A 114 -8.86 -7.48 -7.95
CA TRP A 114 -7.61 -8.07 -8.42
C TRP A 114 -6.78 -8.60 -7.25
N LEU A 115 -6.64 -7.85 -6.18
CA LEU A 115 -5.87 -8.24 -5.00
C LEU A 115 -6.40 -9.52 -4.32
N ARG A 116 -7.69 -9.80 -4.46
CA ARG A 116 -8.35 -10.98 -3.83
C ARG A 116 -8.55 -12.15 -4.77
N ARG A 117 -8.19 -11.99 -6.04
CA ARG A 117 -8.37 -13.03 -7.04
C ARG A 117 -7.12 -13.90 -7.14
N PRO A 118 -7.22 -15.22 -6.87
CA PRO A 118 -6.13 -16.15 -7.13
C PRO A 118 -5.65 -16.07 -8.57
N THR A 119 -4.35 -16.04 -8.78
CA THR A 119 -3.76 -15.95 -10.11
C THR A 119 -2.68 -17.01 -10.33
N LYS A 120 -2.63 -17.56 -11.53
CA LYS A 120 -1.64 -18.59 -11.91
C LYS A 120 -0.20 -18.09 -11.81
N VAL A 121 0.03 -16.80 -12.05
CA VAL A 121 1.36 -16.18 -11.96
C VAL A 121 1.93 -16.22 -10.55
N LEU A 122 1.05 -16.25 -9.54
CA LEU A 122 1.40 -16.41 -8.12
C LEU A 122 1.06 -17.82 -7.61
N GLU A 123 1.22 -18.84 -8.47
CA GLU A 123 1.01 -20.24 -8.13
C GLU A 123 -0.38 -20.55 -7.56
N GLY A 124 -1.38 -19.73 -7.90
CA GLY A 124 -2.76 -19.89 -7.44
C GLY A 124 -3.09 -19.13 -6.16
N GLU A 125 -2.17 -18.37 -5.59
CA GLU A 125 -2.43 -17.49 -4.47
C GLU A 125 -3.05 -16.16 -4.93
N ALA A 126 -3.80 -15.52 -4.04
CA ALA A 126 -4.26 -14.16 -4.26
C ALA A 126 -3.16 -13.17 -3.87
N PRO A 127 -2.95 -12.08 -4.65
CA PRO A 127 -1.91 -11.09 -4.34
C PRO A 127 -1.96 -10.57 -2.89
N LEU A 128 -3.15 -10.36 -2.35
CA LEU A 128 -3.31 -9.88 -0.97
C LEU A 128 -2.77 -10.86 0.07
N GLU A 129 -2.86 -12.16 -0.20
CA GLU A 129 -2.40 -13.21 0.71
C GLU A 129 -0.88 -13.24 0.85
N MET A 130 -0.17 -12.86 -0.21
CA MET A 130 1.29 -12.81 -0.22
C MET A 130 1.89 -11.63 0.57
N LEU A 131 1.06 -10.67 1.02
CA LEU A 131 1.53 -9.50 1.75
C LEU A 131 1.92 -9.79 3.21
N ASP A 132 1.75 -11.00 3.66
CA ASP A 132 2.20 -11.47 4.98
C ASP A 132 3.73 -11.54 5.08
N THR A 133 4.42 -11.65 3.95
CA THR A 133 5.88 -11.68 3.86
C THR A 133 6.45 -10.52 3.03
N THR A 134 7.71 -10.17 3.27
CA THR A 134 8.41 -9.14 2.50
C THR A 134 8.63 -9.59 1.04
N GLU A 135 9.01 -10.83 0.83
CA GLU A 135 9.26 -11.36 -0.51
C GLU A 135 7.97 -11.50 -1.31
N GLY A 136 6.88 -11.96 -0.68
CA GLY A 136 5.57 -12.00 -1.34
C GLY A 136 5.08 -10.60 -1.76
N ALA A 137 5.27 -9.59 -0.92
CA ALA A 137 4.94 -8.22 -1.27
C ALA A 137 5.79 -7.69 -2.45
N ARG A 138 7.08 -8.04 -2.53
CA ARG A 138 7.94 -7.71 -3.68
C ARG A 138 7.44 -8.34 -4.96
N GLU A 139 7.09 -9.62 -4.91
CA GLU A 139 6.54 -10.33 -6.07
C GLU A 139 5.25 -9.69 -6.59
N VAL A 140 4.34 -9.32 -5.70
CA VAL A 140 3.13 -8.58 -6.06
C VAL A 140 3.45 -7.21 -6.66
N GLU A 141 4.43 -6.49 -6.10
CA GLU A 141 4.86 -5.18 -6.64
C GLU A 141 5.45 -5.32 -8.04
N ASP A 142 6.27 -6.34 -8.27
CA ASP A 142 6.85 -6.62 -9.59
C ASP A 142 5.77 -7.01 -10.61
N LEU A 143 4.78 -7.79 -10.20
CA LEU A 143 3.63 -8.14 -11.03
C LEU A 143 2.82 -6.89 -11.43
N LEU A 144 2.55 -5.98 -10.49
CA LEU A 144 1.89 -4.70 -10.78
C LEU A 144 2.68 -3.86 -11.78
N ARG A 145 4.02 -3.78 -11.63
CA ARG A 145 4.88 -3.07 -12.59
C ARG A 145 4.81 -3.69 -13.99
N ARG A 146 4.78 -5.02 -14.08
CA ARG A 146 4.64 -5.72 -15.37
C ARG A 146 3.31 -5.39 -16.03
N ILE A 147 2.22 -5.39 -15.28
CA ILE A 147 0.88 -5.00 -15.78
C ILE A 147 0.90 -3.55 -16.28
N ASP A 148 1.46 -2.61 -15.52
CA ASP A 148 1.58 -1.20 -15.90
C ASP A 148 2.37 -1.01 -17.22
N HIS A 149 3.31 -1.90 -17.51
CA HIS A 149 4.10 -1.87 -18.74
C HIS A 149 3.46 -2.64 -19.91
N GLY A 150 2.26 -3.18 -19.72
CA GLY A 150 1.55 -3.96 -20.74
C GLY A 150 2.21 -5.31 -21.03
N LEU A 151 3.02 -5.83 -20.13
CA LEU A 151 3.62 -7.14 -20.27
C LEU A 151 2.57 -8.22 -19.95
N ALA A 152 2.55 -9.28 -20.77
CA ALA A 152 1.67 -10.41 -20.53
C ALA A 152 1.97 -11.06 -19.16
N VAL A 153 0.92 -11.33 -18.39
CA VAL A 153 0.96 -11.95 -17.07
C VAL A 153 -0.01 -13.12 -16.99
#